data_8346062a6cbe8fe04e0b8d4c650ae4f4
#
_entry.id   8346062a6cbe8fe04e0b8d4c650ae4f4
#
_cell.length_a   1.000
_cell.length_b   1.000
_cell.length_c   1.000
_cell.angle_alpha   90.00
_cell.angle_beta   90.00
_cell.angle_gamma   90.00
#
_symmetry.space_group_name_H-M   'P 1'
#
loop_
_entity.id
_entity.type
_entity.pdbx_description
1 polymer ?
#
loop_
_entity_poly.entity_id
_entity_poly.type
_entity_poly.pdbx_seq_one_letter_code
_entity_poly.pdbx_strand_id
1 'polypeptide(L)'
;FGLSEKQFVSYYKKAQKSGAEGTTWEKMLALLELRLDNVVYRANLARTRIQSRQFVSHAHFTVNGVKVDVPSISVKVGDVIALRDKMKESPIYKSLLEELEEFAKANKGKVSGCKWIEVDAKNFTITIKALPTTEDFEQIIDIQKIVEFYSK
;
A
#
# COMPACT_ATOMS: atom_id res chain seq x y z
N PHE A 1 -2.19 0.79 -10.28
CA PHE A 1 -1.95 1.85 -9.29
C PHE A 1 -2.69 3.16 -9.60
N GLY A 2 -3.36 3.28 -10.74
CA GLY A 2 -4.11 4.49 -11.10
C GLY A 2 -3.24 5.72 -11.35
N LEU A 3 -2.03 5.54 -11.82
CA LEU A 3 -1.10 6.62 -12.09
C LEU A 3 -1.31 7.23 -13.47
N SER A 4 -1.11 8.55 -13.58
CA SER A 4 -0.97 9.19 -14.88
C SER A 4 0.38 8.81 -15.49
N GLU A 5 0.51 9.01 -16.81
CA GLU A 5 1.77 8.78 -17.52
C GLU A 5 2.92 9.60 -16.92
N LYS A 6 2.66 10.85 -16.59
CA LYS A 6 3.65 11.74 -15.97
C LYS A 6 4.12 11.23 -14.61
N GLN A 7 3.19 10.76 -13.78
CA GLN A 7 3.53 10.17 -12.47
C GLN A 7 4.33 8.89 -12.65
N PHE A 8 3.96 8.04 -13.60
CA PHE A 8 4.68 6.81 -13.90
C PHE A 8 6.13 7.11 -14.28
N VAL A 9 6.35 8.04 -15.20
CA VAL A 9 7.70 8.44 -15.63
C VAL A 9 8.52 8.97 -14.44
N SER A 10 7.90 9.73 -13.54
CA SER A 10 8.56 10.22 -12.34
C SER A 10 9.08 9.07 -11.47
N TYR A 11 8.26 8.04 -11.23
CA TYR A 11 8.70 6.87 -10.48
C TYR A 11 9.81 6.10 -11.18
N TYR A 12 9.73 5.97 -12.49
CA TYR A 12 10.77 5.32 -13.28
C TYR A 12 12.11 6.05 -13.14
N LYS A 13 12.11 7.36 -13.24
CA LYS A 13 13.32 8.17 -13.06
C LYS A 13 13.90 8.06 -11.65
N LYS A 14 13.07 8.07 -10.62
CA LYS A 14 13.51 7.84 -9.25
C LYS A 14 14.17 6.47 -9.09
N ALA A 15 13.58 5.44 -9.70
CA ALA A 15 14.13 4.09 -9.65
C ALA A 15 15.49 4.00 -10.31
N GLN A 16 15.68 4.67 -11.46
CA GLN A 16 16.98 4.71 -12.15
C GLN A 16 18.07 5.34 -11.29
N LYS A 17 17.74 6.35 -10.49
CA LYS A 17 18.69 7.05 -9.63
C LYS A 17 18.91 6.38 -8.28
N SER A 18 18.07 5.40 -7.95
CA SER A 18 18.15 4.70 -6.67
C SER A 18 19.42 3.85 -6.57
N GLY A 19 20.08 3.86 -5.41
CA GLY A 19 21.17 2.97 -5.08
C GLY A 19 20.73 1.60 -4.55
N ALA A 20 19.42 1.34 -4.51
CA ALA A 20 18.91 0.04 -4.07
C ALA A 20 19.29 -1.09 -5.04
N GLU A 21 19.28 -2.32 -4.53
CA GLU A 21 19.55 -3.50 -5.35
C GLU A 21 18.39 -3.83 -6.27
N GLY A 22 18.68 -4.49 -7.38
CA GLY A 22 17.71 -4.95 -8.33
C GLY A 22 17.69 -4.15 -9.63
N THR A 23 16.84 -4.56 -10.57
CA THR A 23 16.63 -3.87 -11.84
C THR A 23 15.83 -2.58 -11.63
N THR A 24 15.87 -1.70 -12.62
CA THR A 24 15.12 -0.44 -12.55
C THR A 24 13.62 -0.67 -12.33
N TRP A 25 13.03 -1.63 -13.04
CA TRP A 25 11.61 -1.90 -12.90
C TRP A 25 11.27 -2.54 -11.55
N GLU A 26 12.16 -3.37 -10.99
CA GLU A 26 11.96 -3.91 -9.63
C GLU A 26 11.98 -2.79 -8.58
N LYS A 27 12.92 -1.86 -8.70
CA LYS A 27 13.00 -0.68 -7.83
C LYS A 27 11.75 0.18 -7.96
N MET A 28 11.26 0.37 -9.18
CA MET A 28 10.03 1.13 -9.43
C MET A 28 8.82 0.46 -8.82
N LEU A 29 8.70 -0.87 -8.95
CA LEU A 29 7.62 -1.63 -8.33
C LEU A 29 7.64 -1.49 -6.82
N ALA A 30 8.82 -1.56 -6.21
CA ALA A 30 8.96 -1.36 -4.77
C ALA A 30 8.50 0.04 -4.35
N LEU A 31 8.87 1.07 -5.11
CA LEU A 31 8.42 2.44 -4.84
C LEU A 31 6.90 2.58 -4.93
N LEU A 32 6.29 1.95 -5.92
CA LEU A 32 4.83 1.98 -6.09
C LEU A 32 4.11 1.21 -4.99
N GLU A 33 4.63 0.04 -4.61
CA GLU A 33 4.04 -0.77 -3.54
C GLU A 33 4.12 -0.08 -2.18
N LEU A 34 5.14 0.72 -1.93
CA LEU A 34 5.32 1.44 -0.67
C LEU A 34 4.52 2.74 -0.56
N ARG A 35 3.69 3.07 -1.54
CA ARG A 35 2.78 4.20 -1.42
C ARG A 35 1.75 3.92 -0.34
N LEU A 36 1.42 4.93 0.44
CA LEU A 36 0.46 4.78 1.54
C LEU A 36 -0.91 4.30 1.04
N ASP A 37 -1.42 4.85 -0.07
CA ASP A 37 -2.70 4.42 -0.63
C ASP A 37 -2.68 2.94 -1.05
N ASN A 38 -1.56 2.48 -1.59
CA ASN A 38 -1.41 1.08 -1.98
C ASN A 38 -1.33 0.17 -0.75
N VAL A 39 -0.61 0.57 0.28
CA VAL A 39 -0.48 -0.22 1.52
C VAL A 39 -1.85 -0.41 2.19
N VAL A 40 -2.64 0.65 2.27
CA VAL A 40 -4.01 0.57 2.81
C VAL A 40 -4.86 -0.40 1.99
N TYR A 41 -4.76 -0.35 0.67
CA TYR A 41 -5.47 -1.27 -0.21
C TYR A 41 -5.01 -2.72 -0.02
N ARG A 42 -3.69 -2.97 0.00
CA ARG A 42 -3.13 -4.31 0.22
C ARG A 42 -3.49 -4.90 1.58
N ALA A 43 -3.66 -4.05 2.56
CA ALA A 43 -4.08 -4.46 3.91
C ALA A 43 -5.57 -4.81 4.00
N ASN A 44 -6.32 -4.64 2.91
CA ASN A 44 -7.77 -4.83 2.85
C ASN A 44 -8.55 -3.84 3.72
N LEU A 45 -7.99 -2.68 4.02
CA LEU A 45 -8.70 -1.61 4.74
C LEU A 45 -9.53 -0.73 3.81
N ALA A 46 -9.47 -0.98 2.50
CA ALA A 46 -10.33 -0.38 1.49
C ALA A 46 -10.62 -1.43 0.42
N ARG A 47 -11.77 -1.33 -0.23
CA ARG A 47 -12.22 -2.31 -1.22
C ARG A 47 -11.64 -2.07 -2.60
N THR A 48 -11.31 -0.81 -2.92
CA THR A 48 -10.77 -0.43 -4.21
C THR A 48 -9.59 0.52 -4.01
N ARG A 49 -8.75 0.67 -5.04
CA ARG A 49 -7.64 1.63 -5.00
C ARG A 49 -8.14 3.07 -4.94
N ILE A 50 -9.26 3.38 -5.59
CA ILE A 50 -9.87 4.71 -5.54
C ILE A 50 -10.37 5.01 -4.14
N GLN A 51 -11.04 4.06 -3.49
CA GLN A 51 -11.50 4.20 -2.11
C GLN A 51 -10.34 4.39 -1.14
N SER A 52 -9.28 3.60 -1.30
CA SER A 52 -8.07 3.72 -0.47
C SER A 52 -7.46 5.11 -0.57
N ARG A 53 -7.32 5.62 -1.79
CA ARG A 53 -6.79 6.97 -2.02
C ARG A 53 -7.68 8.03 -1.37
N GLN A 54 -8.99 7.88 -1.47
CA GLN A 54 -9.94 8.80 -0.85
C GLN A 54 -9.83 8.77 0.69
N PHE A 55 -9.74 7.59 1.28
CA PHE A 55 -9.59 7.47 2.74
C PHE A 55 -8.32 8.16 3.22
N VAL A 56 -7.21 7.95 2.52
CA VAL A 56 -5.94 8.61 2.88
C VAL A 56 -6.04 10.13 2.71
N SER A 57 -6.57 10.59 1.57
CA SER A 57 -6.68 12.03 1.32
C SER A 57 -7.63 12.74 2.29
N HIS A 58 -8.60 12.02 2.84
CA HIS A 58 -9.50 12.54 3.88
C HIS A 58 -8.92 12.40 5.29
N ALA A 59 -7.63 12.10 5.41
CA ALA A 59 -6.89 12.02 6.67
C ALA A 59 -7.45 10.98 7.65
N HIS A 60 -7.83 9.80 7.16
CA HIS A 60 -8.31 8.73 8.03
C HIS A 60 -7.18 8.03 8.80
N PHE A 61 -5.92 8.17 8.37
CA PHE A 61 -4.80 7.38 8.88
C PHE A 61 -3.69 8.25 9.46
N THR A 62 -2.89 7.63 10.33
CA THR A 62 -1.62 8.16 10.81
C THR A 62 -0.47 7.26 10.34
N VAL A 63 0.72 7.83 10.22
CA VAL A 63 1.97 7.08 10.07
C VAL A 63 2.84 7.40 11.27
N ASN A 64 3.18 6.38 12.04
CA ASN A 64 3.94 6.52 13.28
C ASN A 64 3.35 7.59 14.22
N GLY A 65 2.02 7.61 14.32
CA GLY A 65 1.28 8.53 15.18
C GLY A 65 1.02 9.92 14.61
N VAL A 66 1.53 10.23 13.42
CA VAL A 66 1.37 11.54 12.78
C VAL A 66 0.27 11.47 11.72
N LYS A 67 -0.71 12.37 11.81
CA LYS A 67 -1.79 12.47 10.83
C LYS A 67 -1.23 12.79 9.44
N VAL A 68 -1.67 12.04 8.42
CA VAL A 68 -1.25 12.22 7.04
C VAL A 68 -2.47 12.26 6.12
N ASP A 69 -2.35 12.97 5.00
CA ASP A 69 -3.43 13.13 4.03
C ASP A 69 -2.95 13.07 2.57
N VAL A 70 -1.71 12.67 2.35
CA VAL A 70 -1.13 12.57 1.00
C VAL A 70 -1.01 11.10 0.60
N PRO A 71 -1.83 10.61 -0.37
CA PRO A 71 -1.83 9.20 -0.75
C PRO A 71 -0.50 8.67 -1.27
N SER A 72 0.31 9.54 -1.87
CA SER A 72 1.59 9.16 -2.48
C SER A 72 2.77 9.10 -1.49
N ILE A 73 2.55 9.34 -0.20
CA ILE A 73 3.60 9.21 0.81
C ILE A 73 4.21 7.82 0.71
N SER A 74 5.55 7.78 0.68
CA SER A 74 6.30 6.53 0.70
C SER A 74 6.54 6.08 2.13
N VAL A 75 6.09 4.87 2.47
CA VAL A 75 6.33 4.28 3.78
C VAL A 75 7.59 3.43 3.76
N LYS A 76 8.14 3.14 4.93
CA LYS A 76 9.42 2.43 5.10
C LYS A 76 9.23 1.22 5.99
N VAL A 77 10.18 0.30 5.93
CA VAL A 77 10.21 -0.83 6.85
C VAL A 77 10.26 -0.31 8.30
N GLY A 78 9.38 -0.86 9.13
CA GLY A 78 9.23 -0.44 10.52
C GLY A 78 8.14 0.61 10.75
N ASP A 79 7.62 1.25 9.69
CA ASP A 79 6.53 2.20 9.82
C ASP A 79 5.24 1.50 10.24
N VAL A 80 4.47 2.17 11.10
CA VAL A 80 3.16 1.70 11.55
C VAL A 80 2.09 2.68 11.07
N ILE A 81 1.21 2.18 10.22
CA ILE A 81 0.05 2.92 9.74
C ILE A 81 -1.14 2.53 10.62
N ALA A 82 -1.86 3.51 11.13
CA ALA A 82 -3.00 3.26 11.99
C ALA A 82 -4.21 4.11 11.59
N LEU A 83 -5.40 3.54 11.74
CA LEU A 83 -6.63 4.30 11.60
C LEU A 83 -6.73 5.28 12.78
N ARG A 84 -7.09 6.54 12.51
CA ARG A 84 -7.28 7.52 13.57
C ARG A 84 -8.44 7.08 14.47
N ASP A 85 -8.29 7.27 15.78
CA ASP A 85 -9.31 6.86 16.76
C ASP A 85 -10.69 7.44 16.46
N LYS A 86 -10.72 8.67 15.98
CA LYS A 86 -11.94 9.35 15.54
C LYS A 86 -12.70 8.55 14.48
N MET A 87 -11.97 7.84 13.60
CA MET A 87 -12.57 7.10 12.48
C MET A 87 -13.08 5.72 12.90
N LYS A 88 -12.58 5.16 14.00
CA LYS A 88 -12.98 3.82 14.46
C LYS A 88 -14.47 3.72 14.79
N GLU A 89 -15.10 4.84 15.13
CA GLU A 89 -16.54 4.88 15.40
C GLU A 89 -17.39 5.00 14.14
N SER A 90 -16.80 5.22 12.98
CA SER A 90 -17.52 5.34 11.72
C SER A 90 -18.20 4.02 11.34
N PRO A 91 -19.46 4.06 10.85
CA PRO A 91 -20.14 2.85 10.37
C PRO A 91 -19.36 2.09 9.29
N ILE A 92 -18.64 2.81 8.42
CA ILE A 92 -17.83 2.21 7.35
C ILE A 92 -16.79 1.27 7.96
N TYR A 93 -16.07 1.72 8.98
CA TYR A 93 -15.01 0.92 9.59
C TYR A 93 -15.55 -0.17 10.51
N LYS A 94 -16.69 0.05 11.14
CA LYS A 94 -17.35 -1.02 11.91
C LYS A 94 -17.80 -2.17 11.02
N SER A 95 -18.39 -1.87 9.87
CA SER A 95 -18.76 -2.87 8.86
C SER A 95 -17.53 -3.58 8.29
N LEU A 96 -16.47 -2.82 8.00
CA LEU A 96 -15.21 -3.35 7.49
C LEU A 96 -14.56 -4.31 8.50
N LEU A 97 -14.59 -3.97 9.78
CA LEU A 97 -14.04 -4.84 10.81
C LEU A 97 -14.68 -6.23 10.81
N GLU A 98 -16.02 -6.28 10.68
CA GLU A 98 -16.74 -7.55 10.60
C GLU A 98 -16.29 -8.38 9.39
N GLU A 99 -16.13 -7.75 8.23
CA GLU A 99 -15.65 -8.41 7.01
C GLU A 99 -14.23 -8.94 7.17
N LEU A 100 -13.35 -8.15 7.81
CA LEU A 100 -11.95 -8.55 8.03
C LEU A 100 -11.86 -9.73 9.02
N GLU A 101 -12.69 -9.74 10.05
CA GLU A 101 -12.71 -10.83 11.01
C GLU A 101 -13.17 -12.14 10.36
N GLU A 102 -14.17 -12.09 9.47
CA GLU A 102 -14.60 -13.26 8.72
C GLU A 102 -13.53 -13.74 7.74
N PHE A 103 -12.89 -12.81 7.04
CA PHE A 103 -11.78 -13.14 6.15
C PHE A 103 -10.64 -13.81 6.91
N ALA A 104 -10.31 -13.31 8.10
CA ALA A 104 -9.27 -13.89 8.95
C ALA A 104 -9.61 -15.34 9.38
N LYS A 105 -10.87 -15.63 9.69
CA LYS A 105 -11.31 -16.99 10.03
C LYS A 105 -11.06 -17.95 8.88
N ALA A 106 -11.31 -17.53 7.64
CA ALA A 106 -11.09 -18.35 6.45
C ALA A 106 -9.60 -18.48 6.06
N ASN A 107 -8.75 -17.57 6.53
CA ASN A 107 -7.35 -17.46 6.11
C ASN A 107 -6.35 -17.59 7.29
N LYS A 108 -6.65 -18.44 8.27
CA LYS A 108 -5.78 -18.76 9.40
C LYS A 108 -5.35 -17.54 10.23
N GLY A 109 -6.27 -16.61 10.45
CA GLY A 109 -6.03 -15.41 11.25
C GLY A 109 -5.42 -14.25 10.48
N LYS A 110 -5.17 -14.39 9.18
CA LYS A 110 -4.60 -13.34 8.35
C LYS A 110 -5.68 -12.57 7.62
N VAL A 111 -5.61 -11.25 7.65
CA VAL A 111 -6.54 -10.36 6.95
C VAL A 111 -6.00 -9.84 5.62
N SER A 112 -4.75 -10.14 5.30
CA SER A 112 -4.11 -9.77 4.04
C SER A 112 -3.24 -10.90 3.53
N GLY A 113 -3.21 -11.08 2.21
CA GLY A 113 -2.31 -12.04 1.56
C GLY A 113 -0.89 -11.51 1.36
N CYS A 114 -0.63 -10.25 1.65
CA CYS A 114 0.70 -9.65 1.49
C CYS A 114 1.65 -10.09 2.60
N LYS A 115 2.81 -10.62 2.20
CA LYS A 115 3.80 -11.15 3.15
C LYS A 115 4.66 -10.07 3.79
N TRP A 116 4.78 -8.92 3.16
CA TRP A 116 5.67 -7.85 3.61
C TRP A 116 5.01 -6.85 4.56
N ILE A 117 3.71 -7.03 4.83
CA ILE A 117 2.98 -6.24 5.84
C ILE A 117 2.32 -7.16 6.86
N GLU A 118 2.09 -6.62 8.05
CA GLU A 118 1.29 -7.28 9.09
C GLU A 118 0.12 -6.39 9.45
N VAL A 119 -1.08 -6.97 9.45
CA VAL A 119 -2.32 -6.21 9.69
C VAL A 119 -2.98 -6.71 10.97
N ASP A 120 -3.24 -5.80 11.90
CA ASP A 120 -4.06 -6.05 13.07
C ASP A 120 -5.45 -5.45 12.83
N ALA A 121 -6.43 -6.30 12.53
CA ALA A 121 -7.78 -5.88 12.19
C ALA A 121 -8.47 -5.17 13.35
N LYS A 122 -8.33 -5.67 14.57
CA LYS A 122 -9.01 -5.09 15.73
C LYS A 122 -8.60 -3.65 16.01
N ASN A 123 -7.32 -3.36 15.85
CA ASN A 123 -6.76 -2.03 16.08
C ASN A 123 -6.62 -1.21 14.80
N PHE A 124 -6.94 -1.78 13.65
CA PHE A 124 -6.76 -1.13 12.34
C PHE A 124 -5.34 -0.59 12.17
N THR A 125 -4.34 -1.43 12.45
CA THR A 125 -2.94 -1.06 12.27
C THR A 125 -2.28 -1.93 11.21
N ILE A 126 -1.34 -1.33 10.48
CA ILE A 126 -0.54 -2.00 9.46
C ILE A 126 0.93 -1.73 9.80
N THR A 127 1.71 -2.79 9.95
CA THR A 127 3.16 -2.66 10.18
C THR A 127 3.89 -3.11 8.92
N ILE A 128 4.83 -2.30 8.44
CA ILE A 128 5.68 -2.64 7.29
C ILE A 128 6.84 -3.49 7.82
N LYS A 129 6.83 -4.78 7.51
CA LYS A 129 7.82 -5.73 8.05
C LYS A 129 9.05 -5.90 7.19
N ALA A 130 8.89 -5.79 5.87
CA ALA A 130 9.97 -6.01 4.91
C ALA A 130 9.71 -5.16 3.66
N LEU A 131 10.71 -5.11 2.78
CA LEU A 131 10.49 -4.51 1.46
C LEU A 131 9.69 -5.48 0.59
N PRO A 132 8.77 -4.97 -0.26
CA PRO A 132 8.07 -5.83 -1.20
C PRO A 132 9.05 -6.40 -2.22
N THR A 133 8.82 -7.66 -2.61
CA THR A 133 9.64 -8.35 -3.60
C THR A 133 8.86 -8.53 -4.89
N THR A 134 9.54 -8.98 -5.95
CA THR A 134 8.88 -9.24 -7.24
C THR A 134 7.77 -10.28 -7.14
N GLU A 135 7.86 -11.20 -6.19
CA GLU A 135 6.82 -12.19 -5.95
C GLU A 135 5.52 -11.59 -5.38
N ASP A 136 5.62 -10.42 -4.76
CA ASP A 136 4.49 -9.72 -4.15
C ASP A 136 3.70 -8.86 -5.15
N PHE A 137 4.17 -8.73 -6.39
CA PHE A 137 3.59 -7.82 -7.37
C PHE A 137 2.55 -8.51 -8.26
N GLU A 138 1.34 -7.96 -8.33
CA GLU A 138 0.23 -8.53 -9.10
C GLU A 138 0.41 -8.40 -10.61
N GLN A 139 1.03 -7.33 -11.07
CA GLN A 139 1.08 -6.97 -12.49
C GLN A 139 2.51 -6.77 -12.99
N ILE A 140 3.40 -7.67 -12.58
CA ILE A 140 4.81 -7.61 -12.93
C ILE A 140 5.01 -7.52 -14.45
N ILE A 141 4.31 -8.35 -15.22
CA ILE A 141 4.47 -8.42 -16.68
C ILE A 141 4.06 -7.10 -17.33
N ASP A 142 2.94 -6.52 -16.93
CA ASP A 142 2.44 -5.28 -17.51
C ASP A 142 3.36 -4.10 -17.21
N ILE A 143 3.87 -4.03 -15.97
CA ILE A 143 4.79 -2.97 -15.56
C ILE A 143 6.13 -3.12 -16.27
N GLN A 144 6.62 -4.34 -16.43
CA GLN A 144 7.84 -4.61 -17.19
C GLN A 144 7.73 -4.13 -18.63
N LYS A 145 6.61 -4.39 -19.29
CA LYS A 145 6.36 -3.92 -20.66
C LYS A 145 6.35 -2.40 -20.74
N ILE A 146 5.76 -1.72 -19.79
CA ILE A 146 5.72 -0.26 -19.74
C ILE A 146 7.12 0.31 -19.54
N VAL A 147 7.92 -0.29 -18.66
CA VAL A 147 9.32 0.11 -18.44
C VAL A 147 10.14 -0.06 -19.72
N GLU A 148 9.99 -1.16 -20.42
CA GLU A 148 10.68 -1.37 -21.70
C GLU A 148 10.30 -0.31 -22.73
N PHE A 149 9.04 0.09 -22.78
CA PHE A 149 8.56 1.14 -23.67
C PHE A 149 9.26 2.48 -23.37
N TYR A 150 9.35 2.87 -22.10
CA TYR A 150 9.94 4.15 -21.70
C TYR A 150 11.47 4.16 -21.71
N SER A 151 12.11 3.00 -21.75
CA SER A 151 13.57 2.93 -21.77
C SER A 151 14.17 2.95 -23.19
N LYS A 152 13.32 2.95 -24.21
CA LYS A 152 13.77 3.01 -25.60
C LYS A 152 14.10 4.45 -26.05
#